data_d30eb9f84e19e57e8646456afe58d5be
#
_entry.id   d30eb9f84e19e57e8646456afe58d5be
#
_cell.length_a   1.000
_cell.length_b   1.000
_cell.length_c   1.000
_cell.angle_alpha   90.00
_cell.angle_beta   90.00
_cell.angle_gamma   90.00
#
_symmetry.space_group_name_H-M   'P 1'
#
loop_
_entity.id
_entity.type
_entity.pdbx_description
1 polymer ?
#
loop_
_entity_poly.entity_id
_entity_poly.type
_entity_poly.pdbx_seq_one_letter_code
_entity_poly.pdbx_strand_id
1 'polypeptide(L)'
;MTELKKGQKKEAEKEMNKVSTADIRMFIDGMINDAANSGKDFITLKALDIHNAMGLTSRYPMVCNAMRQCMNDGDQVIFETQSGYSSTLEICYQCK
;
A
#
# COMPACT_ATOMS: atom_id res chain seq x y z
N MET A 1 31.40 7.54 -12.81
CA MET A 1 31.14 7.61 -12.57
C MET A 1 30.71 7.72 -12.31
N THR A 2 30.31 7.73 -12.12
CA THR A 2 29.87 7.90 -11.80
C THR A 2 29.36 8.14 -11.48
N GLU A 3 28.93 8.31 -11.41
CA GLU A 3 28.39 8.57 -10.98
C GLU A 3 27.59 8.73 -10.87
N LEU A 4 27.53 8.90 -11.45
CA LEU A 4 26.59 9.12 -11.27
C LEU A 4 25.89 8.67 -10.77
N LYS A 5 25.73 8.20 -10.56
CA LYS A 5 25.09 7.74 -9.94
C LYS A 5 25.17 7.67 -8.67
N LYS A 6 25.66 7.99 -8.00
CA LYS A 6 25.92 8.09 -6.75
C LYS A 6 25.04 9.01 -6.06
N GLY A 7 24.87 10.10 -6.42
CA GLY A 7 24.03 11.07 -5.80
C GLY A 7 22.62 10.64 -5.67
N GLN A 8 22.21 9.81 -6.52
CA GLN A 8 20.87 9.36 -6.49
C GLN A 8 20.53 8.56 -5.29
N LYS A 9 21.48 7.85 -4.78
CA LYS A 9 21.21 7.10 -3.61
C LYS A 9 20.85 7.99 -2.47
N LYS A 10 21.55 9.06 -2.32
CA LYS A 10 21.27 9.95 -1.27
C LYS A 10 19.92 10.50 -1.35
N GLU A 11 19.51 10.80 -2.53
CA GLU A 11 18.20 11.32 -2.68
C GLU A 11 17.15 10.34 -2.30
N ALA A 12 17.39 9.09 -2.58
CA ALA A 12 16.45 8.07 -2.21
C ALA A 12 16.25 8.05 -0.73
N GLU A 13 17.29 8.27 0.04
CA GLU A 13 17.15 8.31 1.45
C GLU A 13 16.29 9.43 1.92
N LYS A 14 16.47 10.59 1.33
CA LYS A 14 15.64 11.68 1.69
C LYS A 14 14.22 11.39 1.34
N GLU A 15 14.05 10.70 0.24
CA GLU A 15 12.71 10.41 -0.21
C GLU A 15 11.98 9.45 0.69
N MET A 16 12.65 8.79 1.59
CA MET A 16 11.96 7.89 2.47
C MET A 16 10.91 8.59 3.28
N ASN A 17 11.07 9.88 3.50
CA ASN A 17 10.08 10.63 4.21
C ASN A 17 8.95 11.10 3.33
N LYS A 18 9.05 10.81 2.05
CA LYS A 18 8.07 11.27 1.09
C LYS A 18 7.49 10.14 0.32
N VAL A 19 6.87 9.24 1.04
CA VAL A 19 6.24 8.08 0.40
C VAL A 19 5.10 8.56 -0.45
N SER A 20 5.01 8.04 -1.67
CA SER A 20 3.95 8.41 -2.58
C SER A 20 2.87 7.34 -2.59
N THR A 21 1.72 7.69 -3.17
CA THR A 21 0.65 6.72 -3.33
C THR A 21 1.14 5.53 -4.15
N ALA A 22 1.98 5.77 -5.15
CA ALA A 22 2.51 4.68 -5.97
C ALA A 22 3.34 3.72 -5.15
N ASP A 23 4.12 4.23 -4.19
CA ASP A 23 4.91 3.36 -3.32
C ASP A 23 4.02 2.45 -2.49
N ILE A 24 2.92 3.00 -2.00
CA ILE A 24 1.99 2.22 -1.20
C ILE A 24 1.30 1.17 -2.05
N ARG A 25 0.94 1.53 -3.28
CA ARG A 25 0.31 0.55 -4.19
C ARG A 25 1.26 -0.61 -4.46
N MET A 26 2.54 -0.33 -4.63
CA MET A 26 3.51 -1.39 -4.87
C MET A 26 3.61 -2.31 -3.67
N PHE A 27 3.55 -1.75 -2.48
CA PHE A 27 3.58 -2.54 -1.26
C PHE A 27 2.36 -3.45 -1.18
N ILE A 28 1.18 -2.90 -1.50
CA ILE A 28 -0.06 -3.65 -1.48
C ILE A 28 -0.02 -4.77 -2.52
N ASP A 29 0.44 -4.46 -3.73
CA ASP A 29 0.54 -5.46 -4.79
C ASP A 29 1.47 -6.59 -4.37
N GLY A 30 2.55 -6.26 -3.67
CA GLY A 30 3.47 -7.28 -3.17
C GLY A 30 2.79 -8.20 -2.17
N MET A 31 1.96 -7.65 -1.29
CA MET A 31 1.24 -8.45 -0.32
C MET A 31 0.24 -9.38 -1.02
N ILE A 32 -0.45 -8.87 -2.03
CA ILE A 32 -1.40 -9.68 -2.77
C ILE A 32 -0.68 -10.81 -3.51
N ASN A 33 0.46 -10.49 -4.14
CA ASN A 33 1.23 -11.50 -4.84
C ASN A 33 1.76 -12.57 -3.90
N ASP A 34 2.23 -12.17 -2.72
CA ASP A 34 2.71 -13.12 -1.74
C ASP A 34 1.59 -14.04 -1.29
N ALA A 35 0.40 -13.51 -1.09
CA ALA A 35 -0.73 -14.32 -0.69
C ALA A 35 -1.09 -15.30 -1.79
N ALA A 36 -1.06 -14.85 -3.04
CA ALA A 36 -1.35 -15.73 -4.17
C ALA A 36 -0.32 -16.85 -4.26
N ASN A 37 0.95 -16.52 -4.06
CA ASN A 37 2.01 -17.51 -4.11
C ASN A 37 1.90 -18.52 -2.97
N SER A 38 1.25 -18.12 -1.88
CA SER A 38 1.02 -19.01 -0.75
C SER A 38 -0.24 -19.85 -0.92
N GLY A 39 -0.92 -19.71 -2.06
CA GLY A 39 -2.10 -20.52 -2.34
C GLY A 39 -3.40 -19.92 -1.84
N LYS A 40 -3.40 -18.67 -1.43
CA LYS A 40 -4.62 -18.03 -0.96
C LYS A 40 -5.44 -17.51 -2.10
N ASP A 41 -6.77 -17.57 -1.94
CA ASP A 41 -7.68 -17.03 -2.94
C ASP A 41 -7.95 -15.55 -2.67
N PHE A 42 -7.87 -15.14 -1.43
CA PHE A 42 -8.18 -13.78 -1.00
C PHE A 42 -7.20 -13.31 0.05
N ILE A 43 -7.04 -12.00 0.15
CA ILE A 43 -6.34 -11.42 1.28
C ILE A 43 -7.10 -10.15 1.68
N THR A 44 -7.34 -9.99 2.98
CA THR A 44 -7.99 -8.78 3.49
C THR A 44 -6.93 -7.90 4.10
N LEU A 45 -6.85 -6.66 3.65
CA LEU A 45 -5.86 -5.72 4.13
C LEU A 45 -6.56 -4.56 4.82
N LYS A 46 -5.96 -4.08 5.90
CA LYS A 46 -6.49 -2.98 6.66
C LYS A 46 -5.52 -1.80 6.56
N ALA A 47 -6.06 -0.60 6.40
CA ALA A 47 -5.23 0.58 6.25
C ALA A 47 -4.26 0.74 7.41
N LEU A 48 -4.71 0.46 8.63
CA LEU A 48 -3.86 0.57 9.81
C LEU A 48 -2.62 -0.31 9.68
N ASP A 49 -2.83 -1.55 9.24
CA ASP A 49 -1.72 -2.49 9.12
C ASP A 49 -0.72 -2.05 8.07
N ILE A 50 -1.19 -1.56 6.94
CA ILE A 50 -0.31 -1.10 5.88
C ILE A 50 0.47 0.12 6.34
N HIS A 51 -0.22 1.05 6.98
CA HIS A 51 0.40 2.28 7.47
C HIS A 51 1.52 1.94 8.45
N ASN A 52 1.25 1.02 9.38
CA ASN A 52 2.24 0.63 10.37
C ASN A 52 3.39 -0.15 9.76
N ALA A 53 3.08 -1.03 8.81
CA ALA A 53 4.12 -1.84 8.17
C ALA A 53 5.10 -0.98 7.39
N MET A 54 4.61 0.11 6.82
CA MET A 54 5.47 1.01 6.06
C MET A 54 6.07 2.12 6.92
N GLY A 55 5.74 2.16 8.22
CA GLY A 55 6.30 3.15 9.12
C GLY A 55 5.87 4.57 8.82
N LEU A 56 4.64 4.74 8.34
CA LEU A 56 4.16 6.05 7.96
C LEU A 56 3.63 6.83 9.16
N THR A 57 3.51 8.13 8.99
CA THR A 57 2.96 9.00 10.02
C THR A 57 1.92 9.91 9.38
N SER A 58 0.69 9.83 9.88
CA SER A 58 -0.39 10.69 9.40
C SER A 58 -0.60 10.62 7.90
N ARG A 59 -0.58 9.42 7.35
CA ARG A 59 -0.74 9.23 5.92
C ARG A 59 -1.94 8.34 5.58
N TYR A 60 -2.92 8.23 6.49
CA TYR A 60 -4.06 7.37 6.23
C TYR A 60 -4.83 7.71 4.95
N PRO A 61 -5.06 9.01 4.61
CA PRO A 61 -5.74 9.29 3.35
C PRO A 61 -4.99 8.73 2.16
N MET A 62 -3.67 8.82 2.17
CA MET A 62 -2.85 8.31 1.08
C MET A 62 -2.93 6.79 1.02
N VAL A 63 -2.87 6.12 2.18
CA VAL A 63 -2.98 4.67 2.23
C VAL A 63 -4.35 4.23 1.72
N CYS A 64 -5.41 4.89 2.14
CA CYS A 64 -6.75 4.53 1.71
C CYS A 64 -6.92 4.72 0.20
N ASN A 65 -6.37 5.81 -0.34
CA ASN A 65 -6.43 6.02 -1.79
C ASN A 65 -5.67 4.93 -2.53
N ALA A 66 -4.50 4.57 -2.05
CA ALA A 66 -3.71 3.51 -2.69
C ALA A 66 -4.47 2.19 -2.64
N MET A 67 -5.09 1.88 -1.51
CA MET A 67 -5.86 0.65 -1.38
C MET A 67 -6.98 0.59 -2.41
N ARG A 68 -7.70 1.72 -2.58
CA ARG A 68 -8.79 1.75 -3.55
C ARG A 68 -8.29 1.65 -4.98
N GLN A 69 -7.13 2.24 -5.25
CA GLN A 69 -6.56 2.18 -6.59
C GLN A 69 -6.09 0.78 -6.96
N CYS A 70 -5.81 -0.06 -5.97
CA CYS A 70 -5.40 -1.43 -6.22
C CYS A 70 -6.57 -2.38 -6.42
N MET A 71 -7.79 -1.91 -6.23
CA MET A 71 -8.97 -2.77 -6.38
C MET A 71 -9.24 -3.09 -7.84
N ASN A 72 -9.60 -4.33 -8.07
CA ASN A 72 -10.02 -4.80 -9.37
C ASN A 72 -11.44 -5.33 -9.27
N ASP A 73 -12.00 -5.75 -10.39
CA ASP A 73 -13.33 -6.33 -10.39
C ASP A 73 -13.35 -7.52 -9.45
N GLY A 74 -14.32 -7.58 -8.62
CA GLY A 74 -14.44 -8.68 -7.68
C GLY A 74 -13.88 -8.39 -6.31
N ASP A 75 -13.07 -7.33 -6.17
CA ASP A 75 -12.57 -6.94 -4.86
C ASP A 75 -13.67 -6.17 -4.13
N GLN A 76 -13.65 -6.22 -2.81
CA GLN A 76 -14.73 -5.62 -2.04
C GLN A 76 -14.21 -4.85 -0.84
N VAL A 77 -14.84 -3.71 -0.59
CA VAL A 77 -14.59 -2.97 0.63
C VAL A 77 -15.38 -3.65 1.73
N ILE A 78 -14.67 -4.14 2.76
CA ILE A 78 -15.30 -4.84 3.87
C ILE A 78 -15.83 -3.84 4.89
N PHE A 79 -15.07 -2.80 5.14
CA PHE A 79 -15.44 -1.80 6.12
C PHE A 79 -14.84 -0.46 5.76
N GLU A 80 -15.62 0.60 5.92
CA GLU A 80 -15.10 1.95 5.76
C GLU A 80 -15.97 2.89 6.57
N THR A 81 -15.39 4.03 6.96
CA THR A 81 -16.13 5.06 7.66
C THR A 81 -16.77 5.98 6.63
N GLN A 82 -17.60 6.91 7.10
CA GLN A 82 -18.22 7.85 6.21
C GLN A 82 -17.23 8.65 5.39
N SER A 83 -16.11 9.03 6.01
CA SER A 83 -15.11 9.81 5.29
C SER A 83 -14.37 8.97 4.27
N GLY A 84 -14.31 7.65 4.50
CA GLY A 84 -13.57 6.76 3.61
C GLY A 84 -12.06 6.85 3.76
N TYR A 85 -11.57 7.58 4.75
CA TYR A 85 -10.14 7.79 4.92
C TYR A 85 -9.73 7.54 6.36
N SER A 86 -9.98 6.36 6.87
CA SER A 86 -9.62 6.09 8.24
C SER A 86 -8.74 4.86 8.33
N SER A 87 -8.12 4.70 9.50
CA SER A 87 -7.27 3.55 9.74
C SER A 87 -8.04 2.25 9.73
N THR A 88 -9.36 2.30 9.82
CA THR A 88 -10.18 1.09 9.88
C THR A 88 -10.67 0.63 8.53
N LEU A 89 -10.29 1.29 7.44
CA LEU A 89 -10.66 0.82 6.11
C LEU A 89 -10.11 -0.58 5.89
N GLU A 90 -10.97 -1.51 5.46
CA GLU A 90 -10.55 -2.87 5.14
C GLU A 90 -11.07 -3.23 3.77
N ILE A 91 -10.22 -3.81 2.96
CA ILE A 91 -10.58 -4.25 1.62
C ILE A 91 -10.14 -5.68 1.43
N CYS A 92 -11.02 -6.49 0.86
CA CYS A 92 -10.71 -7.88 0.53
C CYS A 92 -10.33 -7.94 -0.94
N TYR A 93 -9.11 -8.35 -1.22
CA TYR A 93 -8.60 -8.45 -2.58
C TYR A 93 -8.57 -9.91 -3.00
N GLN A 94 -8.92 -10.15 -4.24
CA GLN A 94 -8.76 -11.48 -4.80
C GLN A 94 -7.33 -11.67 -5.25
N CYS A 95 -6.76 -12.81 -4.92
CA CYS A 95 -5.36 -13.07 -5.21
C CYS A 95 -5.13 -13.74 -6.55
N LYS A 96 -6.20 -14.13 -7.21
CA LYS A 96 -6.03 -14.84 -8.48
C LYS A 96 -6.40 -14.06 -9.66
#